data_fb8cfd5187168122cdcdae91911e0437
#
_entry.id   fb8cfd5187168122cdcdae91911e0437
#
_cell.length_a   1.000
_cell.length_b   1.000
_cell.length_c   1.000
_cell.angle_alpha   90.00
_cell.angle_beta   90.00
_cell.angle_gamma   90.00
#
_symmetry.space_group_name_H-M   'P 1'
#
loop_
_entity.id
_entity.type
_entity.pdbx_description
1 polymer ?
#
loop_
_entity_poly.entity_id
_entity_poly.type
_entity_poly.pdbx_seq_one_letter_code
_entity_poly.pdbx_strand_id
1 'polypeptide(L)'
;MQRYEQELAALARRDRLRALSPRLGADFSSNDYLALSDDPDMRRALVAALERGVPFGAGGSRLLRGNHEEHEKLETEAAAFFGTERALYFGSGYMANFALFSLLPQPDDLVVYDELVHASCHEGMRAGRARCVAVAHRDAGAVDDAIRAWRCDGGKGQAWIAVESLYSMDGDIAPLAELAAIAESHQAMLMVDEAHATGVLGLGGRGLAADYEGRDNLISLHTCGKALGAVGALVCAPKLVIDFLINRSRPFIFATAPPPLMAVAVGEALRIVQRQPERRERLQRLVAFANRELAARCGIAGSGSQILPVIVGGEARAMSLAATLQAAGYDIRGIRPPTVPEGSSRLRIALTLRVDETTTSAMIDTLAEALETLPA
;
A
#
# COMPACT_ATOMS: atom_id res chain seq x y z
N MET A 1 -19.62 -7.71 28.02
CA MET A 1 -20.10 -6.47 27.39
C MET A 1 -19.48 -5.24 28.07
N GLN A 2 -19.57 -5.07 29.38
CA GLN A 2 -19.06 -3.90 30.13
C GLN A 2 -17.59 -3.50 29.81
N ARG A 3 -16.69 -4.48 29.63
CA ARG A 3 -15.30 -4.21 29.20
C ARG A 3 -15.24 -3.49 27.85
N TYR A 4 -16.03 -3.94 26.85
CA TYR A 4 -16.06 -3.31 25.52
C TYR A 4 -16.64 -1.89 25.56
N GLU A 5 -17.65 -1.66 26.39
CA GLU A 5 -18.22 -0.32 26.60
C GLU A 5 -17.19 0.63 27.21
N GLN A 6 -16.41 0.16 28.19
CA GLN A 6 -15.32 0.94 28.80
C GLN A 6 -14.22 1.27 27.80
N GLU A 7 -13.80 0.30 26.96
CA GLU A 7 -12.79 0.49 25.93
C GLU A 7 -13.28 1.50 24.87
N LEU A 8 -14.50 1.37 24.38
CA LEU A 8 -15.08 2.32 23.41
C LEU A 8 -15.21 3.73 24.02
N ALA A 9 -15.63 3.85 25.27
CA ALA A 9 -15.68 5.13 25.96
C ALA A 9 -14.29 5.74 26.15
N ALA A 10 -13.25 4.93 26.39
CA ALA A 10 -11.88 5.39 26.46
C ALA A 10 -11.36 5.91 25.10
N LEU A 11 -11.73 5.26 24.00
CA LEU A 11 -11.42 5.72 22.65
C LEU A 11 -12.15 7.04 22.33
N ALA A 12 -13.43 7.16 22.72
CA ALA A 12 -14.21 8.38 22.52
C ALA A 12 -13.61 9.59 23.24
N ARG A 13 -13.15 9.43 24.50
CA ARG A 13 -12.50 10.51 25.27
C ARG A 13 -11.18 11.02 24.66
N ARG A 14 -10.57 10.25 23.75
CA ARG A 14 -9.32 10.60 23.06
C ARG A 14 -9.54 10.96 21.60
N ASP A 15 -10.78 11.20 21.17
CA ASP A 15 -11.13 11.39 19.76
C ASP A 15 -10.64 10.28 18.82
N ARG A 16 -10.51 9.03 19.34
CA ARG A 16 -10.03 7.85 18.60
C ARG A 16 -11.12 6.87 18.21
N LEU A 17 -12.37 7.14 18.59
CA LEU A 17 -13.50 6.31 18.18
C LEU A 17 -13.68 6.39 16.66
N ARG A 18 -13.84 5.23 16.01
CA ARG A 18 -14.05 5.13 14.56
C ARG A 18 -15.47 4.75 14.24
N ALA A 19 -16.01 5.33 13.17
CA ALA A 19 -17.31 4.99 12.63
C ALA A 19 -17.22 4.82 11.12
N LEU A 20 -18.07 3.96 10.56
CA LEU A 20 -18.26 3.87 9.12
C LEU A 20 -19.01 5.12 8.64
N SER A 21 -18.47 5.76 7.61
CA SER A 21 -19.08 6.95 7.02
C SER A 21 -19.34 6.71 5.54
N PRO A 22 -20.46 7.18 4.98
CA PRO A 22 -20.69 7.14 3.54
C PRO A 22 -19.66 8.00 2.79
N ARG A 23 -19.52 7.76 1.48
CA ARG A 23 -18.74 8.61 0.58
C ARG A 23 -19.49 9.90 0.34
N LEU A 24 -18.90 11.05 0.59
CA LEU A 24 -19.52 12.37 0.45
C LEU A 24 -18.55 13.38 -0.14
N GLY A 25 -18.99 14.13 -1.15
CA GLY A 25 -18.20 15.21 -1.73
C GLY A 25 -17.07 14.76 -2.65
N ALA A 26 -16.13 15.68 -2.90
CA ALA A 26 -14.95 15.44 -3.73
C ALA A 26 -13.97 14.50 -3.04
N ASP A 27 -13.47 13.51 -3.75
CA ASP A 27 -12.66 12.41 -3.19
C ASP A 27 -11.19 12.82 -3.02
N PHE A 28 -10.82 13.11 -1.79
CA PHE A 28 -9.44 13.31 -1.34
C PHE A 28 -8.99 12.28 -0.30
N SER A 29 -9.71 11.15 -0.17
CA SER A 29 -9.43 10.13 0.84
C SER A 29 -9.20 8.73 0.28
N SER A 30 -9.73 8.40 -0.90
CA SER A 30 -9.52 7.08 -1.48
C SER A 30 -8.09 6.89 -2.00
N ASN A 31 -7.72 5.63 -2.20
CA ASN A 31 -6.44 5.29 -2.83
C ASN A 31 -6.63 4.88 -4.31
N ASP A 32 -7.79 5.15 -4.89
CA ASP A 32 -8.08 4.88 -6.33
C ASP A 32 -7.43 5.93 -7.22
N TYR A 33 -6.10 6.03 -7.14
CA TYR A 33 -5.28 7.11 -7.70
C TYR A 33 -5.53 7.36 -9.19
N LEU A 34 -5.76 6.30 -9.96
CA LEU A 34 -6.01 6.37 -11.40
C LEU A 34 -7.51 6.37 -11.76
N ALA A 35 -8.40 6.40 -10.76
CA ALA A 35 -9.85 6.34 -10.92
C ALA A 35 -10.31 5.14 -11.77
N LEU A 36 -9.75 3.96 -11.52
CA LEU A 36 -10.07 2.74 -12.26
C LEU A 36 -11.25 1.96 -11.70
N SER A 37 -11.66 2.20 -10.44
CA SER A 37 -12.69 1.38 -9.79
C SER A 37 -14.07 1.47 -10.43
N ASP A 38 -14.35 2.48 -11.23
CA ASP A 38 -15.59 2.67 -12.01
C ASP A 38 -15.33 2.98 -13.50
N ASP A 39 -14.11 2.69 -13.97
CA ASP A 39 -13.69 2.92 -15.33
C ASP A 39 -14.54 2.14 -16.35
N PRO A 40 -14.95 2.75 -17.48
CA PRO A 40 -15.76 2.07 -18.50
C PRO A 40 -15.07 0.85 -19.14
N ASP A 41 -13.73 0.84 -19.31
CA ASP A 41 -13.00 -0.29 -19.87
C ASP A 41 -13.02 -1.47 -18.88
N MET A 42 -12.82 -1.18 -17.58
CA MET A 42 -12.97 -2.16 -16.51
C MET A 42 -14.35 -2.79 -16.50
N ARG A 43 -15.39 -1.97 -16.61
CA ARG A 43 -16.78 -2.43 -16.68
C ARG A 43 -17.02 -3.32 -17.89
N ARG A 44 -16.54 -2.92 -19.08
CA ARG A 44 -16.69 -3.71 -20.31
C ARG A 44 -15.99 -5.08 -20.20
N ALA A 45 -14.78 -5.10 -19.64
CA ALA A 45 -14.05 -6.35 -19.44
C ALA A 45 -14.78 -7.32 -18.50
N LEU A 46 -15.37 -6.79 -17.42
CA LEU A 46 -16.15 -7.60 -16.47
C LEU A 46 -17.45 -8.14 -17.08
N VAL A 47 -18.20 -7.32 -17.83
CA VAL A 47 -19.40 -7.74 -18.54
C VAL A 47 -19.05 -8.85 -19.53
N ALA A 48 -18.04 -8.68 -20.37
CA ALA A 48 -17.59 -9.68 -21.32
C ALA A 48 -17.13 -10.99 -20.63
N ALA A 49 -16.51 -10.91 -19.44
CA ALA A 49 -16.13 -12.06 -18.67
C ALA A 49 -17.37 -12.84 -18.16
N LEU A 50 -18.39 -12.13 -17.66
CA LEU A 50 -19.65 -12.73 -17.22
C LEU A 50 -20.38 -13.41 -18.38
N GLU A 51 -20.40 -12.81 -19.57
CA GLU A 51 -21.00 -13.39 -20.78
C GLU A 51 -20.27 -14.66 -21.23
N ARG A 52 -18.95 -14.76 -20.98
CA ARG A 52 -18.18 -16.00 -21.19
C ARG A 52 -18.39 -17.06 -20.11
N GLY A 53 -19.17 -16.75 -19.07
CA GLY A 53 -19.44 -17.67 -17.96
C GLY A 53 -18.38 -17.69 -16.86
N VAL A 54 -17.52 -16.67 -16.78
CA VAL A 54 -16.56 -16.55 -15.66
C VAL A 54 -17.33 -16.39 -14.35
N PRO A 55 -17.12 -17.25 -13.35
CA PRO A 55 -17.88 -17.21 -12.12
C PRO A 55 -17.47 -15.98 -11.26
N PHE A 56 -18.45 -15.40 -10.57
CA PHE A 56 -18.24 -14.30 -9.63
C PHE A 56 -17.84 -14.76 -8.22
N GLY A 57 -17.68 -16.07 -8.00
CA GLY A 57 -17.20 -16.67 -6.75
C GLY A 57 -16.36 -17.90 -7.02
N ALA A 58 -15.39 -18.18 -6.15
CA ALA A 58 -14.42 -19.27 -6.37
C ALA A 58 -14.88 -20.64 -5.81
N GLY A 59 -15.80 -20.68 -4.85
CA GLY A 59 -16.33 -21.91 -4.27
C GLY A 59 -15.38 -22.72 -3.39
N GLY A 60 -14.14 -22.24 -3.16
CA GLY A 60 -13.14 -22.91 -2.32
C GLY A 60 -11.77 -22.25 -2.39
N SER A 61 -10.77 -22.85 -1.74
CA SER A 61 -9.39 -22.38 -1.83
C SER A 61 -8.74 -22.74 -3.17
N ARG A 62 -7.64 -22.04 -3.51
CA ARG A 62 -6.87 -22.28 -4.74
C ARG A 62 -6.39 -23.72 -4.88
N LEU A 63 -6.06 -24.40 -3.80
CA LEU A 63 -5.56 -25.78 -3.79
C LEU A 63 -6.66 -26.84 -3.84
N LEU A 64 -7.91 -26.42 -3.75
CA LEU A 64 -9.06 -27.33 -3.94
C LEU A 64 -9.73 -27.03 -5.29
N ARG A 65 -10.95 -26.48 -5.26
CA ARG A 65 -11.70 -26.20 -6.48
C ARG A 65 -11.76 -24.70 -6.84
N GLY A 66 -11.15 -23.85 -6.02
CA GLY A 66 -11.17 -22.39 -6.22
C GLY A 66 -10.15 -21.87 -7.23
N ASN A 67 -9.26 -22.73 -7.75
CA ASN A 67 -8.36 -22.30 -8.84
C ASN A 67 -9.13 -22.22 -10.17
N HIS A 68 -8.90 -21.16 -10.92
CA HIS A 68 -9.54 -20.89 -12.19
C HIS A 68 -8.52 -20.37 -13.21
N GLU A 69 -8.75 -20.61 -14.50
CA GLU A 69 -7.87 -20.17 -15.59
C GLU A 69 -7.61 -18.66 -15.59
N GLU A 70 -8.58 -17.85 -15.16
CA GLU A 70 -8.40 -16.39 -15.05
C GLU A 70 -7.38 -15.99 -13.95
N HIS A 71 -7.22 -16.79 -12.89
CA HIS A 71 -6.15 -16.59 -11.92
C HIS A 71 -4.78 -16.86 -12.53
N GLU A 72 -4.63 -17.99 -13.22
CA GLU A 72 -3.36 -18.41 -13.85
C GLU A 72 -2.94 -17.44 -14.95
N LYS A 73 -3.92 -16.97 -15.71
CA LYS A 73 -3.74 -15.95 -16.74
C LYS A 73 -3.26 -14.63 -16.11
N LEU A 74 -3.95 -14.17 -15.06
CA LEU A 74 -3.53 -12.95 -14.33
C LEU A 74 -2.11 -13.08 -13.81
N GLU A 75 -1.77 -14.20 -13.15
CA GLU A 75 -0.44 -14.43 -12.57
C GLU A 75 0.65 -14.43 -13.64
N THR A 76 0.36 -14.98 -14.82
CA THR A 76 1.27 -14.97 -15.96
C THR A 76 1.44 -13.53 -16.53
N GLU A 77 0.34 -12.81 -16.74
CA GLU A 77 0.35 -11.43 -17.24
C GLU A 77 1.05 -10.50 -16.24
N ALA A 78 0.82 -10.69 -14.94
CA ALA A 78 1.46 -9.90 -13.87
C ALA A 78 2.97 -10.16 -13.79
N ALA A 79 3.41 -11.41 -13.86
CA ALA A 79 4.83 -11.74 -13.90
C ALA A 79 5.54 -11.06 -15.08
N ALA A 80 4.92 -11.08 -16.26
CA ALA A 80 5.43 -10.39 -17.44
C ALA A 80 5.42 -8.86 -17.29
N PHE A 81 4.34 -8.30 -16.70
CA PHE A 81 4.21 -6.85 -16.51
C PHE A 81 5.27 -6.32 -15.55
N PHE A 82 5.46 -6.97 -14.40
CA PHE A 82 6.44 -6.56 -13.38
C PHE A 82 7.88 -7.00 -13.70
N GLY A 83 8.10 -7.90 -14.65
CA GLY A 83 9.44 -8.37 -15.02
C GLY A 83 10.02 -9.38 -14.05
N THR A 84 9.18 -10.16 -13.38
CA THR A 84 9.56 -11.19 -12.41
C THR A 84 9.34 -12.59 -12.96
N GLU A 85 9.95 -13.61 -12.33
CA GLU A 85 9.83 -15.00 -12.77
C GLU A 85 8.40 -15.54 -12.58
N ARG A 86 7.77 -15.21 -11.45
CA ARG A 86 6.40 -15.64 -11.11
C ARG A 86 5.65 -14.57 -10.32
N ALA A 87 4.34 -14.61 -10.41
CA ALA A 87 3.43 -13.87 -9.56
C ALA A 87 2.41 -14.80 -8.90
N LEU A 88 1.91 -14.44 -7.70
CA LEU A 88 0.87 -15.17 -6.98
C LEU A 88 -0.21 -14.20 -6.49
N TYR A 89 -1.46 -14.50 -6.84
CA TYR A 89 -2.60 -13.64 -6.52
C TYR A 89 -3.25 -13.99 -5.19
N PHE A 90 -3.25 -13.04 -4.27
CA PHE A 90 -3.88 -13.09 -2.93
C PHE A 90 -5.16 -12.27 -2.86
N GLY A 91 -6.03 -12.57 -1.90
CA GLY A 91 -7.29 -11.86 -1.69
C GLY A 91 -7.14 -10.40 -1.19
N SER A 92 -6.00 -10.04 -0.60
CA SER A 92 -5.68 -8.68 -0.17
C SER A 92 -4.19 -8.49 0.08
N GLY A 93 -3.71 -7.23 0.06
CA GLY A 93 -2.35 -6.88 0.44
C GLY A 93 -2.04 -7.25 1.89
N TYR A 94 -3.02 -7.10 2.78
CA TYR A 94 -2.88 -7.51 4.18
C TYR A 94 -2.55 -9.00 4.31
N MET A 95 -3.30 -9.87 3.62
CA MET A 95 -3.05 -11.32 3.62
C MET A 95 -1.70 -11.67 3.02
N ALA A 96 -1.31 -10.99 1.95
CA ALA A 96 -0.04 -11.23 1.28
C ALA A 96 1.15 -10.83 2.18
N ASN A 97 1.15 -9.63 2.76
CA ASN A 97 2.16 -9.21 3.73
C ASN A 97 2.22 -10.14 4.94
N PHE A 98 1.06 -10.46 5.52
CA PHE A 98 1.00 -11.43 6.63
C PHE A 98 1.63 -12.77 6.25
N ALA A 99 1.36 -13.29 5.04
CA ALA A 99 1.94 -14.53 4.55
C ALA A 99 3.46 -14.44 4.38
N LEU A 100 3.95 -13.37 3.75
CA LEU A 100 5.37 -13.16 3.51
C LEU A 100 6.15 -13.14 4.83
N PHE A 101 5.76 -12.29 5.77
CA PHE A 101 6.51 -12.07 7.00
C PHE A 101 6.32 -13.18 8.06
N SER A 102 5.19 -13.90 8.05
CA SER A 102 4.98 -15.00 8.99
C SER A 102 5.61 -16.31 8.56
N LEU A 103 5.95 -16.45 7.27
CA LEU A 103 6.36 -17.73 6.70
C LEU A 103 7.78 -17.75 6.15
N LEU A 104 8.20 -16.71 5.40
CA LEU A 104 9.48 -16.77 4.69
C LEU A 104 10.67 -16.67 5.62
N PRO A 105 10.75 -15.67 6.53
CA PRO A 105 11.84 -15.61 7.50
C PRO A 105 11.77 -16.77 8.50
N GLN A 106 12.89 -17.50 8.63
CA GLN A 106 13.00 -18.68 9.49
C GLN A 106 13.51 -18.28 10.90
N PRO A 107 13.45 -19.17 11.91
CA PRO A 107 13.82 -18.83 13.30
C PRO A 107 15.25 -18.28 13.47
N ASP A 108 16.19 -18.71 12.63
CA ASP A 108 17.59 -18.27 12.69
C ASP A 108 17.89 -17.03 11.84
N ASP A 109 16.85 -16.47 11.19
CA ASP A 109 16.94 -15.31 10.31
C ASP A 109 16.80 -14.00 11.09
N LEU A 110 17.18 -12.91 10.43
CA LEU A 110 16.95 -11.54 10.89
C LEU A 110 16.06 -10.80 9.89
N VAL A 111 15.01 -10.16 10.37
CA VAL A 111 14.24 -9.17 9.61
C VAL A 111 14.59 -7.78 10.13
N VAL A 112 15.21 -6.95 9.30
CA VAL A 112 15.41 -5.52 9.57
C VAL A 112 14.34 -4.76 8.79
N TYR A 113 13.56 -3.93 9.47
CA TYR A 113 12.43 -3.26 8.84
C TYR A 113 12.34 -1.78 9.24
N ASP A 114 11.91 -0.95 8.30
CA ASP A 114 11.57 0.44 8.57
C ASP A 114 10.42 0.53 9.58
N GLU A 115 10.54 1.35 10.62
CA GLU A 115 9.55 1.44 11.70
C GLU A 115 8.14 1.83 11.23
N LEU A 116 8.01 2.45 10.04
CA LEU A 116 6.74 2.90 9.46
C LEU A 116 6.13 1.95 8.43
N VAL A 117 6.65 0.71 8.28
CA VAL A 117 6.01 -0.29 7.41
C VAL A 117 4.57 -0.58 7.84
N HIS A 118 3.75 -1.00 6.90
CA HIS A 118 2.32 -1.24 7.11
C HIS A 118 2.04 -2.23 8.25
N ALA A 119 0.93 -2.02 8.94
CA ALA A 119 0.49 -2.87 10.06
C ALA A 119 0.44 -4.37 9.73
N SER A 120 0.15 -4.74 8.47
CA SER A 120 0.15 -6.14 8.02
C SER A 120 1.54 -6.79 8.07
N CYS A 121 2.61 -6.01 7.86
CA CYS A 121 3.99 -6.47 8.02
C CYS A 121 4.28 -6.75 9.49
N HIS A 122 3.91 -5.82 10.39
CA HIS A 122 4.05 -6.02 11.83
C HIS A 122 3.30 -7.26 12.33
N GLU A 123 2.05 -7.47 11.88
CA GLU A 123 1.28 -8.65 12.28
C GLU A 123 1.89 -9.94 11.72
N GLY A 124 2.40 -9.91 10.49
CA GLY A 124 3.12 -11.04 9.90
C GLY A 124 4.40 -11.37 10.69
N MET A 125 5.20 -10.37 11.03
CA MET A 125 6.42 -10.53 11.85
C MET A 125 6.11 -11.08 13.25
N ARG A 126 5.05 -10.58 13.91
CA ARG A 126 4.61 -11.11 15.22
C ARG A 126 4.18 -12.58 15.16
N ALA A 127 3.56 -12.99 14.07
CA ALA A 127 3.16 -14.38 13.85
C ALA A 127 4.31 -15.27 13.38
N GLY A 128 5.39 -14.68 12.86
CA GLY A 128 6.63 -15.34 12.47
C GLY A 128 7.50 -15.75 13.64
N ARG A 129 8.68 -16.29 13.34
CA ARG A 129 9.64 -16.78 14.35
C ARG A 129 11.01 -16.12 14.25
N ALA A 130 11.27 -15.37 13.19
CA ALA A 130 12.54 -14.68 12.99
C ALA A 130 12.73 -13.54 14.02
N ARG A 131 13.96 -13.23 14.32
CA ARG A 131 14.30 -11.99 15.05
C ARG A 131 13.95 -10.79 14.15
N CYS A 132 13.19 -9.84 14.69
CA CYS A 132 12.80 -8.61 13.97
C CYS A 132 13.40 -7.39 14.68
N VAL A 133 14.01 -6.49 13.90
CA VAL A 133 14.65 -5.25 14.39
C VAL A 133 14.10 -4.09 13.58
N ALA A 134 13.45 -3.15 14.25
CA ALA A 134 13.03 -1.89 13.67
C ALA A 134 14.23 -0.95 13.54
N VAL A 135 14.29 -0.21 12.45
CA VAL A 135 15.25 0.89 12.25
C VAL A 135 14.48 2.18 12.01
N ALA A 136 15.18 3.30 12.22
CA ALA A 136 14.59 4.62 11.99
C ALA A 136 14.14 4.75 10.53
N HIS A 137 13.07 5.50 10.35
CA HIS A 137 12.44 5.69 9.05
C HIS A 137 13.42 6.19 7.99
N ARG A 138 13.48 5.48 6.85
CA ARG A 138 14.34 5.76 5.68
C ARG A 138 15.84 5.79 5.97
N ASP A 139 16.29 5.16 7.03
CA ASP A 139 17.70 5.11 7.40
C ASP A 139 18.36 3.80 6.88
N ALA A 140 18.89 3.89 5.66
CA ALA A 140 19.63 2.76 5.05
C ALA A 140 20.90 2.42 5.83
N GLY A 141 21.57 3.41 6.46
CA GLY A 141 22.74 3.18 7.30
C GLY A 141 22.40 2.34 8.51
N ALA A 142 21.29 2.64 9.19
CA ALA A 142 20.82 1.82 10.31
C ALA A 142 20.44 0.39 9.90
N VAL A 143 19.98 0.17 8.66
CA VAL A 143 19.76 -1.19 8.12
C VAL A 143 21.07 -1.95 8.01
N ASP A 144 22.11 -1.34 7.42
CA ASP A 144 23.46 -1.93 7.27
C ASP A 144 24.06 -2.27 8.64
N ASP A 145 24.01 -1.33 9.57
CA ASP A 145 24.52 -1.49 10.93
C ASP A 145 23.81 -2.62 11.70
N ALA A 146 22.49 -2.74 11.58
CA ALA A 146 21.72 -3.79 12.23
C ALA A 146 22.12 -5.19 11.71
N ILE A 147 22.31 -5.34 10.38
CA ILE A 147 22.74 -6.62 9.79
C ILE A 147 24.16 -6.95 10.21
N ARG A 148 25.09 -5.97 10.18
CA ARG A 148 26.48 -6.16 10.63
C ARG A 148 26.56 -6.57 12.09
N ALA A 149 25.84 -5.89 12.97
CA ALA A 149 25.79 -6.22 14.39
C ALA A 149 25.29 -7.66 14.62
N TRP A 150 24.22 -8.05 13.95
CA TRP A 150 23.71 -9.41 14.05
C TRP A 150 24.72 -10.45 13.53
N ARG A 151 25.45 -10.18 12.44
CA ARG A 151 26.51 -11.06 11.94
C ARG A 151 27.67 -11.18 12.92
N CYS A 152 28.09 -10.07 13.54
CA CYS A 152 29.12 -10.06 14.58
C CYS A 152 28.72 -10.86 15.83
N ASP A 153 27.42 -10.84 16.17
CA ASP A 153 26.84 -11.64 17.25
C ASP A 153 26.68 -13.15 16.92
N GLY A 154 27.16 -13.56 15.75
CA GLY A 154 27.14 -14.97 15.31
C GLY A 154 25.89 -15.37 14.52
N GLY A 155 25.10 -14.43 14.04
CA GLY A 155 23.95 -14.69 13.16
C GLY A 155 24.36 -15.35 11.84
N LYS A 156 23.78 -16.53 11.53
CA LYS A 156 24.12 -17.35 10.35
C LYS A 156 22.98 -17.51 9.34
N GLY A 157 21.76 -17.19 9.73
CA GLY A 157 20.56 -17.28 8.88
C GLY A 157 20.54 -16.26 7.76
N GLN A 158 19.43 -16.15 7.06
CA GLN A 158 19.15 -15.17 6.04
C GLN A 158 18.84 -13.81 6.67
N ALA A 159 19.43 -12.72 6.16
CA ALA A 159 18.97 -11.38 6.49
C ALA A 159 17.86 -10.98 5.50
N TRP A 160 16.85 -10.28 6.02
CA TRP A 160 15.69 -9.76 5.29
C TRP A 160 15.58 -8.26 5.55
N ILE A 161 15.41 -7.48 4.51
CA ILE A 161 15.14 -6.04 4.58
C ILE A 161 13.71 -5.80 4.15
N ALA A 162 12.92 -5.08 4.95
CA ALA A 162 11.51 -4.85 4.68
C ALA A 162 11.16 -3.36 4.71
N VAL A 163 10.61 -2.86 3.61
CA VAL A 163 10.23 -1.44 3.41
C VAL A 163 8.95 -1.30 2.58
N GLU A 164 8.28 -0.15 2.70
CA GLU A 164 7.37 0.33 1.65
C GLU A 164 8.18 1.17 0.66
N SER A 165 7.93 1.06 -0.63
CA SER A 165 8.59 1.90 -1.62
C SER A 165 8.11 3.35 -1.56
N LEU A 166 6.80 3.54 -1.33
CA LEU A 166 6.13 4.80 -1.04
C LEU A 166 5.29 4.62 0.22
N TYR A 167 5.61 5.36 1.28
CA TYR A 167 4.98 5.20 2.59
C TYR A 167 3.57 5.75 2.64
N SER A 168 2.70 4.96 3.23
CA SER A 168 1.24 5.13 3.17
C SER A 168 0.71 6.38 3.86
N MET A 169 1.40 6.88 4.91
CA MET A 169 0.95 8.00 5.74
C MET A 169 1.74 9.28 5.53
N ASP A 170 2.99 9.18 5.08
CA ASP A 170 3.90 10.31 4.89
C ASP A 170 4.09 10.67 3.41
N GLY A 171 3.82 9.73 2.51
CA GLY A 171 3.90 9.96 1.06
C GLY A 171 5.34 10.12 0.56
N ASP A 172 6.32 9.75 1.35
CA ASP A 172 7.73 9.81 1.01
C ASP A 172 8.27 8.46 0.52
N ILE A 173 9.45 8.47 -0.08
CA ILE A 173 10.02 7.36 -0.83
C ILE A 173 11.19 6.74 -0.07
N ALA A 174 11.23 5.40 0.00
CA ALA A 174 12.36 4.66 0.55
C ALA A 174 13.63 4.87 -0.30
N PRO A 175 14.84 4.84 0.31
CA PRO A 175 16.11 4.90 -0.40
C PRO A 175 16.45 3.54 -1.05
N LEU A 176 15.62 3.10 -2.02
CA LEU A 176 15.69 1.75 -2.60
C LEU A 176 17.06 1.42 -3.23
N ALA A 177 17.74 2.40 -3.82
CA ALA A 177 19.06 2.18 -4.42
C ALA A 177 20.09 1.77 -3.36
N GLU A 178 20.10 2.45 -2.22
CA GLU A 178 20.99 2.14 -1.10
C GLU A 178 20.63 0.79 -0.47
N LEU A 179 19.33 0.55 -0.25
CA LEU A 179 18.83 -0.70 0.32
C LEU A 179 19.11 -1.91 -0.58
N ALA A 180 19.01 -1.75 -1.91
CA ALA A 180 19.35 -2.80 -2.86
C ALA A 180 20.87 -3.11 -2.84
N ALA A 181 21.72 -2.10 -2.72
CA ALA A 181 23.16 -2.28 -2.58
C ALA A 181 23.53 -2.98 -1.26
N ILE A 182 22.87 -2.62 -0.16
CA ILE A 182 23.01 -3.28 1.15
C ILE A 182 22.57 -4.73 1.05
N ALA A 183 21.40 -4.99 0.45
CA ALA A 183 20.88 -6.34 0.25
C ALA A 183 21.88 -7.21 -0.54
N GLU A 184 22.48 -6.68 -1.60
CA GLU A 184 23.52 -7.37 -2.37
C GLU A 184 24.77 -7.65 -1.53
N SER A 185 25.28 -6.65 -0.81
CA SER A 185 26.53 -6.78 -0.01
C SER A 185 26.42 -7.81 1.11
N HIS A 186 25.23 -7.95 1.71
CA HIS A 186 24.95 -8.90 2.79
C HIS A 186 24.28 -10.20 2.33
N GLN A 187 24.08 -10.38 1.02
CA GLN A 187 23.28 -11.47 0.47
C GLN A 187 21.89 -11.55 1.14
N ALA A 188 21.33 -10.39 1.43
CA ALA A 188 20.04 -10.26 2.07
C ALA A 188 18.89 -10.33 1.05
N MET A 189 17.72 -10.78 1.49
CA MET A 189 16.47 -10.65 0.75
C MET A 189 15.91 -9.24 0.95
N LEU A 190 15.40 -8.63 -0.11
CA LEU A 190 14.73 -7.34 -0.08
C LEU A 190 13.23 -7.55 -0.32
N MET A 191 12.39 -7.22 0.65
CA MET A 191 10.93 -7.23 0.54
C MET A 191 10.42 -5.79 0.43
N VAL A 192 9.78 -5.48 -0.70
CA VAL A 192 9.28 -4.13 -1.01
C VAL A 192 7.77 -4.17 -1.16
N ASP A 193 7.07 -3.45 -0.29
CA ASP A 193 5.63 -3.19 -0.47
C ASP A 193 5.44 -2.01 -1.43
N GLU A 194 4.96 -2.32 -2.62
CA GLU A 194 4.68 -1.36 -3.70
C GLU A 194 3.22 -0.88 -3.71
N ALA A 195 2.49 -1.08 -2.63
CA ALA A 195 1.04 -0.86 -2.57
C ALA A 195 0.62 0.55 -3.01
N HIS A 196 1.42 1.58 -2.72
CA HIS A 196 1.14 2.96 -3.08
C HIS A 196 1.82 3.43 -4.36
N ALA A 197 2.82 2.72 -4.85
CA ALA A 197 3.54 3.07 -6.08
C ALA A 197 3.02 2.33 -7.33
N THR A 198 2.50 1.11 -7.15
CA THR A 198 1.91 0.30 -8.24
C THR A 198 0.88 1.08 -9.04
N GLY A 199 1.03 1.10 -10.35
CA GLY A 199 0.18 1.82 -11.30
C GLY A 199 0.51 3.30 -11.44
N VAL A 200 1.25 3.90 -10.48
CA VAL A 200 1.47 5.35 -10.39
C VAL A 200 2.91 5.75 -10.68
N LEU A 201 3.86 5.09 -10.04
CA LEU A 201 5.28 5.44 -10.06
C LEU A 201 6.13 4.35 -10.75
N GLY A 202 7.37 4.69 -11.01
CA GLY A 202 8.33 3.81 -11.67
C GLY A 202 8.09 3.64 -13.16
N LEU A 203 8.99 2.91 -13.81
CA LEU A 203 8.95 2.68 -15.24
C LEU A 203 7.66 1.97 -15.66
N GLY A 204 6.85 2.62 -16.48
CA GLY A 204 5.58 2.06 -16.96
C GLY A 204 4.51 1.87 -15.87
N GLY A 205 4.67 2.45 -14.66
CA GLY A 205 3.77 2.25 -13.53
C GLY A 205 3.97 0.92 -12.80
N ARG A 206 5.14 0.29 -12.95
CA ARG A 206 5.46 -0.99 -12.31
C ARG A 206 5.84 -0.88 -10.83
N GLY A 207 5.93 0.34 -10.30
CA GLY A 207 6.42 0.61 -8.96
C GLY A 207 7.88 1.09 -8.94
N LEU A 208 8.34 1.51 -7.78
CA LEU A 208 9.68 2.09 -7.61
C LEU A 208 10.78 1.02 -7.56
N ALA A 209 10.45 -0.23 -7.26
CA ALA A 209 11.39 -1.36 -7.31
C ALA A 209 11.56 -1.92 -8.73
N ALA A 210 10.93 -1.33 -9.76
CA ALA A 210 10.94 -1.83 -11.14
C ALA A 210 12.35 -2.05 -11.72
N ASP A 211 13.34 -1.26 -11.31
CA ASP A 211 14.73 -1.38 -11.77
C ASP A 211 15.47 -2.58 -11.12
N TYR A 212 14.89 -3.18 -10.11
CA TYR A 212 15.44 -4.33 -9.37
C TYR A 212 14.66 -5.61 -9.60
N GLU A 213 13.52 -5.55 -10.29
CA GLU A 213 12.68 -6.72 -10.57
C GLU A 213 13.44 -7.79 -11.37
N GLY A 214 13.09 -9.06 -11.13
CA GLY A 214 13.77 -10.21 -11.71
C GLY A 214 15.05 -10.64 -10.99
N ARG A 215 15.48 -9.95 -9.94
CA ARG A 215 16.59 -10.39 -9.08
C ARG A 215 16.14 -11.52 -8.17
N ASP A 216 17.03 -12.49 -7.92
CA ASP A 216 16.73 -13.64 -7.06
C ASP A 216 16.51 -13.28 -5.59
N ASN A 217 16.93 -12.09 -5.17
CA ASN A 217 16.82 -11.61 -3.80
C ASN A 217 15.72 -10.54 -3.60
N LEU A 218 14.88 -10.28 -4.60
CA LEU A 218 13.77 -9.33 -4.49
C LEU A 218 12.43 -10.05 -4.41
N ILE A 219 11.60 -9.58 -3.50
CA ILE A 219 10.16 -9.89 -3.42
C ILE A 219 9.41 -8.57 -3.39
N SER A 220 8.54 -8.34 -4.35
CA SER A 220 7.66 -7.17 -4.37
C SER A 220 6.21 -7.54 -4.18
N LEU A 221 5.46 -6.67 -3.50
CA LEU A 221 4.03 -6.81 -3.28
C LEU A 221 3.29 -5.65 -3.94
N HIS A 222 2.34 -5.96 -4.82
CA HIS A 222 1.55 -5.00 -5.58
C HIS A 222 0.08 -5.14 -5.22
N THR A 223 -0.50 -4.16 -4.49
CA THR A 223 -1.93 -4.22 -4.15
C THR A 223 -2.81 -3.83 -5.33
N CYS A 224 -3.88 -4.59 -5.51
CA CYS A 224 -4.85 -4.35 -6.58
C CYS A 224 -6.00 -3.43 -6.16
N GLY A 225 -6.13 -3.13 -4.86
CA GLY A 225 -7.22 -2.36 -4.29
C GLY A 225 -7.00 -0.84 -4.26
N LYS A 226 -5.91 -0.35 -4.84
CA LYS A 226 -5.58 1.08 -4.89
C LYS A 226 -5.62 1.59 -6.34
N ALA A 227 -4.50 2.02 -6.91
CA ALA A 227 -4.46 2.56 -8.27
C ALA A 227 -5.04 1.61 -9.34
N LEU A 228 -5.01 0.29 -9.13
CA LEU A 228 -5.61 -0.68 -10.04
C LEU A 228 -7.14 -0.81 -9.89
N GLY A 229 -7.76 -0.14 -8.93
CA GLY A 229 -9.23 -0.04 -8.81
C GLY A 229 -9.98 -1.37 -8.60
N ALA A 230 -9.30 -2.45 -8.24
CA ALA A 230 -9.86 -3.79 -8.10
C ALA A 230 -9.73 -4.34 -6.66
N VAL A 231 -9.49 -5.64 -6.48
CA VAL A 231 -9.33 -6.30 -5.18
C VAL A 231 -8.16 -7.26 -5.23
N GLY A 232 -7.49 -7.46 -4.09
CA GLY A 232 -6.43 -8.43 -3.96
C GLY A 232 -5.03 -7.83 -3.96
N ALA A 233 -4.04 -8.69 -4.09
CA ALA A 233 -2.63 -8.32 -4.23
C ALA A 233 -1.87 -9.39 -5.01
N LEU A 234 -0.82 -8.96 -5.69
CA LEU A 234 0.12 -9.80 -6.41
C LEU A 234 1.44 -9.80 -5.64
N VAL A 235 1.93 -10.96 -5.29
CA VAL A 235 3.30 -11.18 -4.81
C VAL A 235 4.12 -11.59 -6.01
N CYS A 236 5.12 -10.80 -6.34
CA CYS A 236 6.06 -11.00 -7.44
C CYS A 236 7.41 -11.44 -6.87
N ALA A 237 7.94 -12.59 -7.34
CA ALA A 237 9.12 -13.18 -6.72
C ALA A 237 9.73 -14.28 -7.62
N PRO A 238 10.94 -14.78 -7.28
CA PRO A 238 11.49 -16.00 -7.87
C PRO A 238 10.54 -17.19 -7.73
N LYS A 239 10.56 -18.09 -8.70
CA LYS A 239 9.69 -19.28 -8.74
C LYS A 239 9.74 -20.10 -7.44
N LEU A 240 10.92 -20.26 -6.86
CA LEU A 240 11.11 -21.02 -5.62
C LEU A 240 10.30 -20.43 -4.45
N VAL A 241 10.27 -19.11 -4.34
CA VAL A 241 9.51 -18.39 -3.29
C VAL A 241 8.01 -18.59 -3.52
N ILE A 242 7.54 -18.45 -4.75
CA ILE A 242 6.12 -18.65 -5.09
C ILE A 242 5.70 -20.10 -4.83
N ASP A 243 6.49 -21.08 -5.23
CA ASP A 243 6.20 -22.49 -4.97
C ASP A 243 6.16 -22.78 -3.46
N PHE A 244 7.05 -22.17 -2.67
CA PHE A 244 7.05 -22.28 -1.21
C PHE A 244 5.79 -21.66 -0.58
N LEU A 245 5.37 -20.48 -1.04
CA LEU A 245 4.13 -19.84 -0.59
C LEU A 245 2.89 -20.69 -0.89
N ILE A 246 2.78 -21.25 -2.08
CA ILE A 246 1.68 -22.13 -2.47
C ILE A 246 1.58 -23.33 -1.52
N ASN A 247 2.72 -23.91 -1.13
CA ASN A 247 2.75 -25.14 -0.34
C ASN A 247 2.72 -24.95 1.17
N ARG A 248 3.02 -23.73 1.68
CA ARG A 248 3.21 -23.51 3.11
C ARG A 248 2.42 -22.33 3.67
N SER A 249 1.96 -21.40 2.84
CA SER A 249 1.25 -20.21 3.30
C SER A 249 -0.17 -20.55 3.77
N ARG A 250 -0.38 -20.53 5.08
CA ARG A 250 -1.71 -20.77 5.65
C ARG A 250 -2.78 -19.78 5.16
N PRO A 251 -2.49 -18.47 5.03
CA PRO A 251 -3.42 -17.51 4.43
C PRO A 251 -3.80 -17.82 2.99
N PHE A 252 -2.95 -18.52 2.24
CA PHE A 252 -3.25 -18.96 0.88
C PHE A 252 -3.98 -20.32 0.84
N ILE A 253 -3.49 -21.28 1.61
CA ILE A 253 -4.00 -22.68 1.61
C ILE A 253 -5.44 -22.75 2.13
N PHE A 254 -5.74 -22.03 3.24
CA PHE A 254 -6.99 -22.15 3.98
C PHE A 254 -8.01 -21.04 3.71
N ALA A 255 -7.66 -20.05 2.90
CA ALA A 255 -8.60 -19.01 2.49
C ALA A 255 -9.34 -19.43 1.20
N THR A 256 -10.60 -19.02 1.10
CA THR A 256 -11.31 -19.06 -0.19
C THR A 256 -10.55 -18.18 -1.19
N ALA A 257 -10.37 -18.68 -2.40
CA ALA A 257 -9.72 -17.96 -3.49
C ALA A 257 -10.42 -16.62 -3.79
N PRO A 258 -9.70 -15.61 -4.22
CA PRO A 258 -10.34 -14.41 -4.79
C PRO A 258 -11.29 -14.82 -5.94
N PRO A 259 -12.40 -14.10 -6.13
CA PRO A 259 -13.29 -14.39 -7.25
C PRO A 259 -12.55 -14.36 -8.61
N PRO A 260 -12.75 -15.33 -9.51
CA PRO A 260 -12.13 -15.31 -10.84
C PRO A 260 -12.44 -14.03 -11.63
N LEU A 261 -13.64 -13.48 -11.43
CA LEU A 261 -14.05 -12.21 -12.03
C LEU A 261 -13.14 -11.05 -11.59
N MET A 262 -12.63 -11.07 -10.36
CA MET A 262 -11.69 -10.05 -9.88
C MET A 262 -10.30 -10.23 -10.48
N ALA A 263 -9.89 -11.45 -10.82
CA ALA A 263 -8.67 -11.66 -11.59
C ALA A 263 -8.75 -11.01 -12.99
N VAL A 264 -9.92 -11.12 -13.64
CA VAL A 264 -10.18 -10.41 -14.92
C VAL A 264 -10.05 -8.89 -14.73
N ALA A 265 -10.63 -8.34 -13.64
CA ALA A 265 -10.53 -6.90 -13.33
C ALA A 265 -9.08 -6.45 -13.17
N VAL A 266 -8.29 -7.18 -12.39
CA VAL A 266 -6.86 -6.86 -12.18
C VAL A 266 -6.07 -6.94 -13.49
N GLY A 267 -6.28 -7.99 -14.30
CA GLY A 267 -5.65 -8.13 -15.61
C GLY A 267 -5.99 -6.95 -16.54
N GLU A 268 -7.25 -6.50 -16.57
CA GLU A 268 -7.62 -5.33 -17.37
C GLU A 268 -7.00 -4.05 -16.80
N ALA A 269 -6.95 -3.88 -15.48
CA ALA A 269 -6.28 -2.73 -14.87
C ALA A 269 -4.79 -2.65 -15.26
N LEU A 270 -4.06 -3.76 -15.26
CA LEU A 270 -2.66 -3.81 -15.72
C LEU A 270 -2.55 -3.40 -17.19
N ARG A 271 -3.47 -3.88 -18.05
CA ARG A 271 -3.51 -3.48 -19.47
C ARG A 271 -3.82 -2.00 -19.65
N ILE A 272 -4.73 -1.41 -18.86
CA ILE A 272 -5.01 0.03 -18.87
C ILE A 272 -3.76 0.82 -18.45
N VAL A 273 -3.08 0.43 -17.39
CA VAL A 273 -1.84 1.08 -16.93
C VAL A 273 -0.77 1.10 -18.04
N GLN A 274 -0.67 0.04 -18.83
CA GLN A 274 0.24 -0.03 -19.98
C GLN A 274 -0.19 0.83 -21.15
N ARG A 275 -1.48 0.77 -21.53
CA ARG A 275 -2.01 1.42 -22.76
C ARG A 275 -2.30 2.90 -22.58
N GLN A 276 -2.49 3.38 -21.35
CA GLN A 276 -2.91 4.74 -21.04
C GLN A 276 -1.91 5.43 -20.10
N PRO A 277 -0.64 5.65 -20.52
CA PRO A 277 0.38 6.34 -19.73
C PRO A 277 -0.03 7.77 -19.36
N GLU A 278 -0.87 8.42 -20.17
CA GLU A 278 -1.40 9.76 -19.95
C GLU A 278 -2.16 9.90 -18.60
N ARG A 279 -2.71 8.81 -18.05
CA ARG A 279 -3.33 8.84 -16.72
C ARG A 279 -2.28 9.12 -15.64
N ARG A 280 -1.13 8.46 -15.68
CA ARG A 280 -0.03 8.72 -14.75
C ARG A 280 0.52 10.12 -14.91
N GLU A 281 0.72 10.57 -16.14
CA GLU A 281 1.18 11.93 -16.43
C GLU A 281 0.20 12.98 -15.90
N ARG A 282 -1.11 12.76 -16.09
CA ARG A 282 -2.15 13.64 -15.55
C ARG A 282 -2.11 13.67 -14.01
N LEU A 283 -1.97 12.51 -13.36
CA LEU A 283 -1.85 12.45 -11.90
C LEU A 283 -0.58 13.17 -11.43
N GLN A 284 0.55 12.99 -12.11
CA GLN A 284 1.80 13.66 -11.75
C GLN A 284 1.70 15.18 -11.91
N ARG A 285 1.02 15.69 -12.94
CA ARG A 285 0.74 17.13 -13.07
C ARG A 285 -0.12 17.64 -11.91
N LEU A 286 -1.17 16.92 -11.54
CA LEU A 286 -2.02 17.26 -10.39
C LEU A 286 -1.22 17.25 -9.09
N VAL A 287 -0.34 16.27 -8.89
CA VAL A 287 0.56 16.18 -7.73
C VAL A 287 1.49 17.39 -7.68
N ALA A 288 2.14 17.74 -8.78
CA ALA A 288 3.03 18.90 -8.86
C ALA A 288 2.28 20.21 -8.58
N PHE A 289 1.07 20.36 -9.12
CA PHE A 289 0.18 21.48 -8.85
C PHE A 289 -0.15 21.57 -7.36
N ALA A 290 -0.70 20.50 -6.76
CA ALA A 290 -1.14 20.49 -5.38
C ALA A 290 0.00 20.75 -4.39
N ASN A 291 1.20 20.19 -4.64
CA ASN A 291 2.38 20.46 -3.79
C ASN A 291 2.79 21.95 -3.81
N ARG A 292 2.75 22.61 -4.98
CA ARG A 292 3.05 24.05 -5.07
C ARG A 292 2.01 24.89 -4.32
N GLU A 293 0.73 24.62 -4.54
CA GLU A 293 -0.36 25.37 -3.91
C GLU A 293 -0.38 25.17 -2.39
N LEU A 294 -0.14 23.95 -1.92
CA LEU A 294 -0.04 23.66 -0.48
C LEU A 294 1.11 24.41 0.18
N ALA A 295 2.28 24.45 -0.47
CA ALA A 295 3.43 25.21 0.01
C ALA A 295 3.16 26.73 0.02
N ALA A 296 2.55 27.23 -1.06
CA ALA A 296 2.31 28.67 -1.22
C ALA A 296 1.24 29.22 -0.26
N ARG A 297 0.15 28.46 -0.04
CA ARG A 297 -1.03 28.93 0.72
C ARG A 297 -1.03 28.48 2.18
N CYS A 298 -0.49 27.30 2.47
CA CYS A 298 -0.49 26.73 3.82
C CYS A 298 0.90 26.71 4.46
N GLY A 299 1.97 27.05 3.74
CA GLY A 299 3.34 26.94 4.23
C GLY A 299 3.80 25.49 4.50
N ILE A 300 3.10 24.50 3.94
CA ILE A 300 3.35 23.08 4.17
C ILE A 300 4.10 22.51 2.97
N ALA A 301 5.29 21.97 3.21
CA ALA A 301 6.02 21.24 2.18
C ALA A 301 5.26 19.98 1.79
N GLY A 302 5.02 19.80 0.49
CA GLY A 302 4.40 18.58 0.01
C GLY A 302 5.36 17.40 -0.01
N SER A 303 4.82 16.18 -0.03
CA SER A 303 5.59 14.94 -0.08
C SER A 303 6.26 14.65 -1.44
N GLY A 304 5.81 15.32 -2.49
CA GLY A 304 6.21 15.01 -3.88
C GLY A 304 5.45 13.82 -4.50
N SER A 305 4.51 13.21 -3.77
CA SER A 305 3.68 12.10 -4.23
C SER A 305 2.18 12.43 -4.21
N GLN A 306 1.35 11.48 -4.58
CA GLN A 306 -0.12 11.61 -4.52
C GLN A 306 -0.68 11.54 -3.08
N ILE A 307 0.16 11.39 -2.06
CA ILE A 307 -0.22 11.36 -0.66
C ILE A 307 0.35 12.60 0.00
N LEU A 308 -0.51 13.52 0.42
CA LEU A 308 -0.11 14.79 1.02
C LEU A 308 -0.48 14.80 2.51
N PRO A 309 0.48 14.62 3.42
CA PRO A 309 0.23 14.71 4.85
C PRO A 309 0.18 16.17 5.31
N VAL A 310 -0.85 16.52 6.06
CA VAL A 310 -0.94 17.79 6.79
C VAL A 310 -0.88 17.47 8.28
N ILE A 311 0.33 17.43 8.83
CA ILE A 311 0.58 17.05 10.22
C ILE A 311 0.16 18.19 11.13
N VAL A 312 -0.75 17.92 12.08
CA VAL A 312 -1.31 18.93 12.99
C VAL A 312 -1.10 18.60 14.47
N GLY A 313 -0.52 17.44 14.76
CA GLY A 313 -0.14 17.02 16.11
C GLY A 313 -1.28 16.34 16.87
N GLY A 314 -2.24 17.11 17.36
CA GLY A 314 -3.33 16.64 18.22
C GLY A 314 -4.48 15.96 17.47
N GLU A 315 -5.12 14.94 18.11
CA GLU A 315 -6.26 14.21 17.54
C GLU A 315 -7.49 15.10 17.34
N ALA A 316 -7.81 15.90 18.36
CA ALA A 316 -8.97 16.80 18.31
C ALA A 316 -8.86 17.79 17.15
N ARG A 317 -7.66 18.38 16.96
CA ARG A 317 -7.41 19.33 15.87
C ARG A 317 -7.53 18.63 14.51
N ALA A 318 -6.95 17.45 14.35
CA ALA A 318 -7.05 16.68 13.11
C ALA A 318 -8.50 16.35 12.76
N MET A 319 -9.31 16.00 13.77
CA MET A 319 -10.73 15.67 13.58
C MET A 319 -11.57 16.92 13.28
N SER A 320 -11.29 18.06 13.93
CA SER A 320 -11.98 19.32 13.66
C SER A 320 -11.71 19.84 12.25
N LEU A 321 -10.44 19.81 11.81
CA LEU A 321 -10.06 20.16 10.43
C LEU A 321 -10.73 19.25 9.41
N ALA A 322 -10.73 17.91 9.65
CA ALA A 322 -11.42 16.99 8.78
C ALA A 322 -12.93 17.27 8.68
N ALA A 323 -13.58 17.58 9.81
CA ALA A 323 -15.00 17.91 9.84
C ALA A 323 -15.32 19.21 9.07
N THR A 324 -14.46 20.25 9.21
CA THR A 324 -14.60 21.52 8.48
C THR A 324 -14.51 21.29 6.97
N LEU A 325 -13.52 20.55 6.50
CA LEU A 325 -13.36 20.23 5.08
C LEU A 325 -14.49 19.36 4.55
N GLN A 326 -14.97 18.39 5.33
CA GLN A 326 -16.11 17.57 4.98
C GLN A 326 -17.39 18.39 4.87
N ALA A 327 -17.61 19.34 5.76
CA ALA A 327 -18.76 20.28 5.69
C ALA A 327 -18.70 21.18 4.44
N ALA A 328 -17.49 21.49 3.96
CA ALA A 328 -17.26 22.22 2.71
C ALA A 328 -17.34 21.33 1.46
N GLY A 329 -17.61 20.03 1.60
CA GLY A 329 -17.83 19.10 0.49
C GLY A 329 -16.57 18.34 0.03
N TYR A 330 -15.51 18.30 0.84
CA TYR A 330 -14.27 17.54 0.53
C TYR A 330 -14.15 16.31 1.44
N ASP A 331 -14.17 15.10 0.87
CA ASP A 331 -14.00 13.87 1.65
C ASP A 331 -12.52 13.67 2.03
N ILE A 332 -12.12 14.25 3.16
CA ILE A 332 -10.80 14.16 3.75
C ILE A 332 -10.93 13.54 5.14
N ARG A 333 -9.96 12.68 5.51
CA ARG A 333 -9.99 11.95 6.78
C ARG A 333 -8.86 12.37 7.71
N GLY A 334 -9.20 12.57 8.99
CA GLY A 334 -8.22 12.73 10.07
C GLY A 334 -7.61 11.37 10.43
N ILE A 335 -6.29 11.27 10.35
CA ILE A 335 -5.50 10.10 10.75
C ILE A 335 -4.91 10.36 12.14
N ARG A 336 -5.03 9.39 13.01
CA ARG A 336 -4.64 9.47 14.42
C ARG A 336 -4.12 8.14 14.95
N PRO A 337 -3.48 8.10 16.11
CA PRO A 337 -3.01 6.85 16.71
C PRO A 337 -4.10 5.77 16.80
N PRO A 338 -3.76 4.49 16.65
CA PRO A 338 -2.40 3.94 16.48
C PRO A 338 -1.91 3.89 15.02
N THR A 339 -2.62 4.47 14.04
CA THR A 339 -2.24 4.46 12.62
C THR A 339 -0.97 5.28 12.37
N VAL A 340 -0.78 6.34 13.14
CA VAL A 340 0.41 7.20 13.17
C VAL A 340 0.89 7.34 14.60
N PRO A 341 2.15 7.70 14.86
CA PRO A 341 2.68 7.91 16.20
C PRO A 341 1.90 8.97 17.01
N GLU A 342 1.97 8.88 18.33
CA GLU A 342 1.43 9.91 19.24
C GLU A 342 2.01 11.29 18.91
N GLY A 343 1.15 12.33 18.92
CA GLY A 343 1.56 13.68 18.60
C GLY A 343 1.78 13.96 17.11
N SER A 344 1.47 13.02 16.22
CA SER A 344 1.63 13.16 14.77
C SER A 344 0.32 12.98 13.98
N SER A 345 -0.82 13.25 14.65
CA SER A 345 -2.13 13.22 13.98
C SER A 345 -2.16 14.23 12.82
N ARG A 346 -2.83 13.84 11.75
CA ARG A 346 -2.76 14.55 10.46
C ARG A 346 -4.03 14.42 9.65
N LEU A 347 -4.24 15.32 8.70
CA LEU A 347 -5.06 15.04 7.54
C LEU A 347 -4.19 14.27 6.53
N ARG A 348 -4.72 13.21 5.97
CA ARG A 348 -4.10 12.51 4.85
C ARG A 348 -4.90 12.81 3.59
N ILE A 349 -4.39 13.72 2.79
CA ILE A 349 -4.99 14.10 1.51
C ILE A 349 -4.44 13.16 0.45
N ALA A 350 -5.31 12.45 -0.24
CA ALA A 350 -4.97 11.59 -1.37
C ALA A 350 -5.44 12.23 -2.68
N LEU A 351 -4.53 12.39 -3.62
CA LEU A 351 -4.86 12.89 -4.95
C LEU A 351 -5.21 11.73 -5.87
N THR A 352 -6.36 11.84 -6.51
CA THR A 352 -6.87 10.87 -7.48
C THR A 352 -7.30 11.58 -8.76
N LEU A 353 -7.43 10.85 -9.86
CA LEU A 353 -7.96 11.42 -11.12
C LEU A 353 -9.47 11.72 -11.07
N ARG A 354 -10.11 11.57 -9.90
CA ARG A 354 -11.51 11.97 -9.66
C ARG A 354 -11.66 13.46 -9.40
N VAL A 355 -10.56 14.14 -9.10
CA VAL A 355 -10.51 15.58 -8.90
C VAL A 355 -9.58 16.24 -9.91
N ASP A 356 -9.78 17.53 -10.14
CA ASP A 356 -8.98 18.36 -11.03
C ASP A 356 -8.23 19.47 -10.25
N GLU A 357 -7.45 20.27 -10.95
CA GLU A 357 -6.71 21.39 -10.37
C GLU A 357 -7.63 22.44 -9.74
N THR A 358 -8.79 22.70 -10.33
CA THR A 358 -9.76 23.68 -9.82
C THR A 358 -10.34 23.21 -8.48
N THR A 359 -10.79 21.98 -8.40
CA THR A 359 -11.31 21.37 -7.16
C THR A 359 -10.21 21.28 -6.09
N THR A 360 -8.99 20.93 -6.50
CA THR A 360 -7.83 20.85 -5.60
C THR A 360 -7.45 22.23 -5.06
N SER A 361 -7.45 23.27 -5.90
CA SER A 361 -7.21 24.65 -5.50
C SER A 361 -8.22 25.12 -4.45
N ALA A 362 -9.52 24.92 -4.72
CA ALA A 362 -10.59 25.32 -3.80
C ALA A 362 -10.52 24.56 -2.46
N MET A 363 -10.14 23.29 -2.49
CA MET A 363 -9.91 22.52 -1.27
C MET A 363 -8.74 23.08 -0.45
N ILE A 364 -7.63 23.47 -1.10
CA ILE A 364 -6.46 24.03 -0.42
C ILE A 364 -6.79 25.43 0.16
N ASP A 365 -7.60 26.25 -0.51
CA ASP A 365 -8.07 27.52 0.07
C ASP A 365 -8.86 27.30 1.35
N THR A 366 -9.82 26.38 1.33
CA THR A 366 -10.61 26.00 2.52
C THR A 366 -9.70 25.45 3.63
N LEU A 367 -8.69 24.65 3.28
CA LEU A 367 -7.71 24.13 4.25
C LEU A 367 -6.90 25.27 4.88
N ALA A 368 -6.42 26.23 4.09
CA ALA A 368 -5.65 27.36 4.59
C ALA A 368 -6.46 28.19 5.59
N GLU A 369 -7.71 28.54 5.25
CA GLU A 369 -8.64 29.23 6.15
C GLU A 369 -8.91 28.45 7.44
N ALA A 370 -9.09 27.13 7.33
CA ALA A 370 -9.34 26.27 8.49
C ALA A 370 -8.11 26.17 9.41
N LEU A 371 -6.89 26.14 8.85
CA LEU A 371 -5.64 26.11 9.62
C LEU A 371 -5.41 27.39 10.42
N GLU A 372 -5.85 28.55 9.89
CA GLU A 372 -5.74 29.85 10.56
C GLU A 372 -6.79 30.02 11.67
N THR A 373 -8.00 29.51 11.46
CA THR A 373 -9.14 29.75 12.35
C THR A 373 -9.25 28.72 13.49
N LEU A 374 -8.78 27.50 13.30
CA LEU A 374 -8.83 26.47 14.33
C LEU A 374 -7.59 26.53 15.25
N PRO A 375 -7.80 26.50 16.59
CA PRO A 375 -6.70 26.59 17.54
C PRO A 375 -5.69 25.44 17.36
N ALA A 376 -4.43 25.76 17.72
CA ALA A 376 -3.30 24.83 17.62
C ALA A 376 -3.44 23.60 18.55
#